data_92233ce617f1430aa345fa93014a0e32
#
_entry.id   92233ce617f1430aa345fa93014a0e32
#
_cell.length_a   1.000
_cell.length_b   1.000
_cell.length_c   1.000
_cell.angle_alpha   90.00
_cell.angle_beta   90.00
_cell.angle_gamma   90.00
#
_symmetry.space_group_name_H-M   'P 1'
#
loop_
_entity.id
_entity.type
_entity.pdbx_description
1 polymer ?
#
loop_
_entity_poly.entity_id
_entity_poly.type
_entity_poly.pdbx_seq_one_letter_code
_entity_poly.pdbx_strand_id
1 'polypeptide(L)'
;MALQEHSATSICPWPFAAPDYGVTPKQLLAAGDSSTSGTTLSEALRQLSNWFPRAVGNRIERGPAAFQEPKREQKTSEHTKYPLRQLATTTERNFWELKLAEQPKSFWYPYSTLHNVAVLEELCSKAHVDLLELCRGTHGKVADIGAADGDLAFFLEKLGLSVVAIDNEYTNFNRLEGARTLKKALNSSVPILSVDLDSQFTLAAQKYDVIFFLGTLYHLKNPFFLLESLARITKYCFLSTRIARQTADGSPLASHPVAYLLEPRECNNDDTNFWIFSDQGLKRLIDRTGWDLLSYLTIGDTTGSTPADPERDERAFCLLKKRPPSFTANPNPVPAGEGPGKTTVSWDTVDGSIGRIYVSVNRGQELLFADGRRSSASAHWIETGSKYEFRLYNWDHTELLANVTVTRKTQ
;
A
#
# COMPACT_ATOMS: atom_id res chain seq x y z
N MET A 1 39.53 -2.76 28.30
CA MET A 1 39.10 -2.88 26.92
C MET A 1 37.98 -1.87 26.72
N ALA A 2 38.29 -0.75 26.07
CA ALA A 2 37.38 0.37 25.91
C ALA A 2 36.41 0.12 24.76
N LEU A 3 35.11 0.26 25.03
CA LEU A 3 34.07 0.31 24.01
C LEU A 3 34.16 1.69 23.33
N GLN A 4 34.54 1.68 22.06
CA GLN A 4 34.46 2.88 21.23
C GLN A 4 33.02 3.15 20.88
N GLU A 5 32.52 4.31 21.31
CA GLU A 5 31.30 4.94 20.80
C GLU A 5 31.49 5.28 19.32
N HIS A 6 30.78 4.63 18.43
CA HIS A 6 30.67 5.03 17.05
C HIS A 6 29.59 6.11 16.89
N SER A 7 30.03 7.32 16.65
CA SER A 7 29.17 8.46 16.28
C SER A 7 28.43 8.16 14.97
N ALA A 8 27.12 8.25 15.04
CA ALA A 8 26.23 8.24 13.86
C ALA A 8 26.41 9.55 13.09
N THR A 9 27.23 9.54 12.04
CA THR A 9 27.35 10.68 11.12
C THR A 9 27.28 10.19 9.71
N SER A 10 26.35 10.76 8.99
CA SER A 10 26.07 10.72 7.57
C SER A 10 24.76 10.01 7.22
N ILE A 11 23.64 10.70 7.47
CA ILE A 11 22.32 10.37 6.93
C ILE A 11 22.17 11.20 5.65
N CYS A 12 21.91 10.53 4.54
CA CYS A 12 21.66 11.13 3.26
C CYS A 12 20.45 12.08 3.29
N PRO A 13 20.56 13.32 2.80
CA PRO A 13 19.44 14.23 2.77
C PRO A 13 18.45 13.83 1.67
N TRP A 14 17.24 13.48 2.04
CA TRP A 14 16.10 13.60 1.16
C TRP A 14 15.90 15.07 0.78
N PRO A 15 15.42 15.41 -0.41
CA PRO A 15 15.15 16.80 -0.80
C PRO A 15 14.04 17.47 0.02
N PHE A 16 13.50 16.80 1.04
CA PHE A 16 12.48 17.29 1.94
C PHE A 16 12.94 17.17 3.40
N ALA A 17 13.86 18.04 3.81
CA ALA A 17 14.16 18.22 5.23
C ALA A 17 12.90 18.72 5.97
N ALA A 18 12.65 18.18 7.17
CA ALA A 18 11.57 18.66 8.02
C ALA A 18 11.73 20.16 8.30
N PRO A 19 10.67 20.97 8.20
CA PRO A 19 10.75 22.38 8.53
C PRO A 19 11.09 22.59 10.01
N ASP A 20 11.92 23.59 10.29
CA ASP A 20 12.33 23.95 11.64
C ASP A 20 11.22 24.81 12.28
N TYR A 21 10.45 24.23 13.22
CA TYR A 21 9.37 24.93 13.93
C TYR A 21 9.78 25.24 15.36
N GLY A 22 10.11 26.51 15.64
CA GLY A 22 10.36 27.01 17.00
C GLY A 22 9.05 27.38 17.69
N VAL A 23 8.48 26.53 18.55
CA VAL A 23 7.38 26.86 19.49
C VAL A 23 7.41 25.97 20.75
N THR A 24 7.18 26.54 21.91
CA THR A 24 7.16 25.87 23.20
C THR A 24 5.78 25.34 23.62
N PRO A 25 5.69 24.20 24.34
CA PRO A 25 4.44 23.48 24.59
C PRO A 25 3.80 23.88 25.92
N LYS A 26 2.54 24.31 25.90
CA LYS A 26 1.56 24.14 27.01
C LYS A 26 0.15 24.45 26.52
N GLN A 27 -0.71 23.45 26.41
CA GLN A 27 -2.18 23.49 26.24
C GLN A 27 -2.70 22.64 25.08
N LEU A 28 -2.89 21.35 25.35
CA LEU A 28 -3.79 20.50 24.53
C LEU A 28 -4.06 19.20 25.27
N LEU A 29 -4.99 19.23 26.21
CA LEU A 29 -5.66 18.04 26.74
C LEU A 29 -7.11 18.39 27.05
N ALA A 30 -8.04 17.85 26.30
CA ALA A 30 -9.36 17.35 26.74
C ALA A 30 -10.33 17.19 25.57
N ALA A 31 -10.93 16.06 25.51
CA ALA A 31 -12.20 15.65 24.90
C ALA A 31 -12.09 14.49 23.91
N GLY A 32 -12.47 13.32 24.39
CA GLY A 32 -12.92 12.19 23.59
C GLY A 32 -14.39 11.95 23.88
N ASP A 33 -15.19 11.49 22.96
CA ASP A 33 -15.99 10.27 23.08
C ASP A 33 -16.77 9.93 21.79
N SER A 34 -16.71 8.68 21.45
CA SER A 34 -17.57 7.71 20.72
C SER A 34 -18.65 8.16 19.71
N SER A 35 -18.67 7.53 18.57
CA SER A 35 -19.67 6.62 18.00
C SER A 35 -19.76 6.66 16.46
N THR A 36 -19.91 5.49 15.93
CA THR A 36 -20.01 5.03 14.53
C THR A 36 -21.14 5.66 13.73
N SER A 37 -20.80 6.19 12.53
CA SER A 37 -21.65 6.17 11.31
C SER A 37 -20.85 6.75 10.14
N GLY A 38 -21.10 6.26 8.91
CA GLY A 38 -20.36 6.60 7.72
C GLY A 38 -20.27 8.11 7.46
N THR A 39 -19.06 8.64 7.65
CA THR A 39 -18.77 10.07 7.56
C THR A 39 -18.31 10.42 6.16
N THR A 40 -18.89 11.44 5.53
CA THR A 40 -18.41 12.01 4.26
C THR A 40 -17.08 12.75 4.47
N LEU A 41 -16.31 12.99 3.40
CA LEU A 41 -15.07 13.79 3.46
C LEU A 41 -15.30 15.15 4.15
N SER A 42 -16.46 15.78 3.90
CA SER A 42 -16.86 17.04 4.51
C SER A 42 -17.04 16.94 6.03
N GLU A 43 -17.56 15.81 6.52
CA GLU A 43 -17.72 15.55 7.95
C GLU A 43 -16.41 15.20 8.64
N ALA A 44 -15.55 14.42 7.98
CA ALA A 44 -14.20 14.14 8.46
C ALA A 44 -13.37 15.43 8.59
N LEU A 45 -13.46 16.32 7.62
CA LEU A 45 -12.80 17.64 7.65
C LEU A 45 -13.38 18.55 8.75
N ARG A 46 -14.70 18.50 9.03
CA ARG A 46 -15.34 19.22 10.14
C ARG A 46 -14.90 18.66 11.49
N GLN A 47 -14.83 17.35 11.65
CA GLN A 47 -14.39 16.74 12.90
C GLN A 47 -12.95 17.13 13.25
N LEU A 48 -12.05 17.19 12.26
CA LEU A 48 -10.66 17.62 12.44
C LEU A 48 -10.53 19.12 12.75
N SER A 49 -11.39 19.98 12.18
CA SER A 49 -11.38 21.42 12.48
C SER A 49 -11.82 21.75 13.91
N ASN A 50 -12.59 20.88 14.55
CA ASN A 50 -13.06 21.06 15.94
C ASN A 50 -12.03 20.60 16.98
N TRP A 51 -10.97 19.91 16.57
CA TRP A 51 -9.92 19.39 17.47
C TRP A 51 -8.79 20.39 17.77
N PHE A 52 -8.73 21.50 17.03
CA PHE A 52 -7.65 22.50 17.19
C PHE A 52 -8.22 23.86 17.54
N PRO A 53 -7.78 24.50 18.69
CA PRO A 53 -8.16 25.87 19.01
C PRO A 53 -7.65 26.83 17.93
N ARG A 54 -8.53 27.74 17.48
CA ARG A 54 -8.15 28.84 16.59
C ARG A 54 -7.10 29.71 17.28
N ALA A 55 -5.93 29.88 16.69
CA ALA A 55 -4.96 30.86 17.13
C ALA A 55 -5.58 32.26 17.09
N VAL A 56 -5.64 32.91 18.24
CA VAL A 56 -6.09 34.31 18.41
C VAL A 56 -4.99 35.20 17.85
N GLY A 57 -5.25 35.85 16.70
CA GLY A 57 -4.33 36.81 16.12
C GLY A 57 -4.27 38.09 16.88
N ASN A 58 -3.10 38.48 17.41
CA ASN A 58 -2.82 39.81 17.90
C ASN A 58 -2.62 40.80 16.76
N ARG A 59 -3.48 41.80 16.71
CA ARG A 59 -3.48 42.94 15.81
C ARG A 59 -2.36 43.89 16.19
N ILE A 60 -1.39 44.14 15.32
CA ILE A 60 -0.47 45.28 15.39
C ILE A 60 -0.84 46.23 14.23
N GLU A 61 -1.33 47.40 14.61
CA GLU A 61 -1.59 48.50 13.69
C GLU A 61 -0.28 49.18 13.25
N ARG A 62 -0.07 49.32 11.95
CA ARG A 62 0.81 50.33 11.34
C ARG A 62 0.17 50.87 10.06
N GLY A 63 0.10 52.20 9.98
CA GLY A 63 -0.53 53.00 8.98
C GLY A 63 0.13 52.96 7.58
N PRO A 64 -0.38 53.78 6.62
CA PRO A 64 -0.46 53.41 5.21
C PRO A 64 0.79 53.80 4.42
N ALA A 65 1.30 52.90 3.61
CA ALA A 65 2.09 53.21 2.44
C ALA A 65 1.45 52.52 1.22
N ALA A 66 1.09 53.32 0.24
CA ALA A 66 0.47 52.87 -1.00
C ALA A 66 1.41 51.96 -1.78
N PHE A 67 1.03 50.72 -1.98
CA PHE A 67 1.65 49.82 -2.93
C PHE A 67 0.60 49.31 -3.90
N GLN A 68 0.89 49.48 -5.21
CA GLN A 68 0.06 49.00 -6.30
C GLN A 68 0.01 47.48 -6.28
N GLU A 69 -1.19 46.90 -6.28
CA GLU A 69 -1.43 45.46 -6.39
C GLU A 69 -0.96 44.94 -7.77
N PRO A 70 -0.10 43.90 -7.82
CA PRO A 70 0.03 43.11 -9.04
C PRO A 70 -1.22 42.22 -9.18
N LYS A 71 -1.75 42.17 -10.39
CA LYS A 71 -2.93 41.37 -10.80
C LYS A 71 -2.84 39.93 -10.22
N ARG A 72 -3.85 39.57 -9.42
CA ARG A 72 -4.08 38.21 -8.93
C ARG A 72 -4.36 37.28 -10.11
N GLU A 73 -3.35 36.59 -10.60
CA GLU A 73 -3.54 35.43 -11.44
C GLU A 73 -4.01 34.24 -10.56
N GLN A 74 -5.02 33.59 -11.11
CA GLN A 74 -5.76 32.44 -10.60
C GLN A 74 -4.91 31.34 -9.91
N LYS A 75 -4.79 31.40 -8.58
CA LYS A 75 -4.30 30.30 -7.74
C LYS A 75 -5.41 29.49 -7.06
N THR A 76 -6.64 29.56 -7.54
CA THR A 76 -7.82 28.97 -6.87
C THR A 76 -8.15 27.53 -7.27
N SER A 77 -7.43 26.91 -8.23
CA SER A 77 -7.78 25.57 -8.70
C SER A 77 -7.00 24.39 -8.09
N GLU A 78 -5.79 24.61 -7.53
CA GLU A 78 -5.01 23.51 -6.94
C GLU A 78 -5.46 23.11 -5.54
N HIS A 79 -5.92 24.06 -4.72
CA HIS A 79 -6.33 23.79 -3.34
C HIS A 79 -7.62 22.94 -3.20
N THR A 80 -8.46 22.89 -4.23
CA THR A 80 -9.68 22.08 -4.24
C THR A 80 -9.46 20.67 -4.78
N LYS A 81 -8.34 20.42 -5.45
CA LYS A 81 -8.07 19.14 -6.12
C LYS A 81 -7.52 18.05 -5.17
N TYR A 82 -6.79 18.45 -4.13
CA TYR A 82 -6.11 17.55 -3.22
C TYR A 82 -6.34 17.92 -1.73
N PRO A 83 -7.53 17.67 -1.18
CA PRO A 83 -7.88 18.11 0.17
C PRO A 83 -7.09 17.39 1.27
N LEU A 84 -6.69 16.13 1.07
CA LEU A 84 -5.97 15.34 2.07
C LEU A 84 -4.51 15.80 2.22
N ARG A 85 -3.88 16.29 1.16
CA ARG A 85 -2.52 16.84 1.21
C ARG A 85 -2.39 17.98 2.23
N GLN A 86 -3.32 18.94 2.21
CA GLN A 86 -3.29 20.07 3.14
C GLN A 86 -3.51 19.61 4.58
N LEU A 87 -4.42 18.65 4.75
CA LEU A 87 -4.72 18.06 6.04
C LEU A 87 -3.52 17.27 6.58
N ALA A 88 -2.86 16.47 5.75
CA ALA A 88 -1.67 15.72 6.10
C ALA A 88 -0.53 16.65 6.56
N THR A 89 -0.27 17.76 5.85
CA THR A 89 0.73 18.76 6.23
C THR A 89 0.44 19.38 7.60
N THR A 90 -0.83 19.70 7.88
CA THR A 90 -1.22 20.22 9.18
C THR A 90 -1.07 19.18 10.29
N THR A 91 -1.48 17.94 10.00
CA THR A 91 -1.38 16.82 10.96
C THR A 91 0.08 16.49 11.25
N GLU A 92 0.95 16.51 10.26
CA GLU A 92 2.38 16.29 10.45
C GLU A 92 3.00 17.28 11.42
N ARG A 93 2.70 18.58 11.28
CA ARG A 93 3.16 19.60 12.21
C ARG A 93 2.73 19.29 13.65
N ASN A 94 1.44 18.95 13.83
CA ASN A 94 0.90 18.63 15.15
C ASN A 94 1.53 17.35 15.73
N PHE A 95 1.80 16.35 14.89
CA PHE A 95 2.49 15.15 15.34
C PHE A 95 3.93 15.45 15.76
N TRP A 96 4.65 16.31 15.05
CA TRP A 96 5.98 16.75 15.45
C TRP A 96 5.98 17.50 16.78
N GLU A 97 5.01 18.39 17.04
CA GLU A 97 4.87 19.05 18.32
C GLU A 97 4.69 18.04 19.46
N LEU A 98 3.83 17.05 19.28
CA LEU A 98 3.63 15.97 20.24
C LEU A 98 4.89 15.11 20.42
N LYS A 99 5.53 14.71 19.33
CA LYS A 99 6.77 13.92 19.34
C LYS A 99 7.87 14.62 20.14
N LEU A 100 8.10 15.90 19.90
CA LEU A 100 9.12 16.68 20.59
C LEU A 100 8.80 16.96 22.06
N ALA A 101 7.52 16.93 22.46
CA ALA A 101 7.11 17.02 23.85
C ALA A 101 7.41 15.72 24.64
N GLU A 102 7.39 14.57 23.98
CA GLU A 102 7.59 13.26 24.61
C GLU A 102 9.07 12.83 24.61
N GLN A 103 9.80 13.03 23.50
CA GLN A 103 11.15 12.52 23.29
C GLN A 103 11.98 13.48 22.40
N PRO A 104 13.33 13.48 22.52
CA PRO A 104 14.19 14.28 21.66
C PRO A 104 14.10 13.85 20.20
N LYS A 105 14.41 14.77 19.27
CA LYS A 105 14.32 14.56 17.82
C LYS A 105 15.03 13.29 17.34
N SER A 106 16.18 12.95 17.91
CA SER A 106 16.98 11.76 17.54
C SER A 106 16.33 10.42 17.89
N PHE A 107 15.29 10.42 18.72
CA PHE A 107 14.53 9.20 19.04
C PHE A 107 13.57 8.79 17.92
N TRP A 108 13.06 9.76 17.15
CA TRP A 108 12.01 9.57 16.16
C TRP A 108 12.56 9.16 14.80
N TYR A 109 11.77 8.39 14.07
CA TYR A 109 12.07 8.06 12.68
C TYR A 109 12.27 9.35 11.86
N PRO A 110 13.40 9.48 11.14
CA PRO A 110 13.83 10.78 10.60
C PRO A 110 13.03 11.24 9.37
N TYR A 111 12.21 10.37 8.79
CA TYR A 111 11.49 10.67 7.55
C TYR A 111 9.99 10.83 7.81
N SER A 112 9.36 11.83 7.18
CA SER A 112 7.92 12.01 7.24
C SER A 112 7.20 11.04 6.32
N THR A 113 6.36 10.17 6.88
CA THR A 113 5.49 9.28 6.09
C THR A 113 4.26 10.00 5.56
N LEU A 114 3.84 11.11 6.17
CA LEU A 114 2.68 11.91 5.73
C LEU A 114 2.93 12.71 4.45
N HIS A 115 4.18 12.97 4.06
CA HIS A 115 4.49 13.54 2.74
C HIS A 115 4.00 12.64 1.59
N ASN A 116 3.91 11.33 1.79
CA ASN A 116 3.39 10.41 0.79
C ASN A 116 1.92 10.67 0.44
N VAL A 117 1.11 11.27 1.33
CA VAL A 117 -0.33 11.50 1.09
C VAL A 117 -0.57 12.29 -0.20
N ALA A 118 0.27 13.28 -0.50
CA ALA A 118 0.17 14.03 -1.75
C ALA A 118 0.34 13.14 -3.00
N VAL A 119 1.25 12.19 -2.93
CA VAL A 119 1.53 11.24 -4.02
C VAL A 119 0.42 10.21 -4.13
N LEU A 120 -0.13 9.75 -3.00
CA LEU A 120 -1.26 8.83 -2.97
C LEU A 120 -2.51 9.44 -3.62
N GLU A 121 -2.82 10.72 -3.32
CA GLU A 121 -3.92 11.45 -3.99
C GLU A 121 -3.67 11.60 -5.48
N GLU A 122 -2.44 11.86 -5.91
CA GLU A 122 -2.10 11.96 -7.34
C GLU A 122 -2.26 10.61 -8.05
N LEU A 123 -1.82 9.50 -7.43
CA LEU A 123 -2.05 8.14 -7.95
C LEU A 123 -3.54 7.85 -8.11
N CYS A 124 -4.35 8.19 -7.11
CA CYS A 124 -5.80 8.04 -7.15
C CYS A 124 -6.43 8.87 -8.26
N SER A 125 -6.00 10.14 -8.40
CA SER A 125 -6.48 11.03 -9.46
C SER A 125 -6.18 10.47 -10.86
N LYS A 126 -4.98 9.91 -11.08
CA LYS A 126 -4.61 9.28 -12.36
C LYS A 126 -5.40 8.00 -12.64
N ALA A 127 -5.74 7.25 -11.60
CA ALA A 127 -6.55 6.04 -11.71
C ALA A 127 -8.07 6.31 -11.71
N HIS A 128 -8.50 7.57 -11.61
CA HIS A 128 -9.91 7.99 -11.49
C HIS A 128 -10.66 7.32 -10.34
N VAL A 129 -10.03 7.22 -9.17
CA VAL A 129 -10.59 6.66 -7.95
C VAL A 129 -10.42 7.62 -6.77
N ASP A 130 -11.22 7.45 -5.71
CA ASP A 130 -11.08 8.20 -4.45
C ASP A 130 -10.36 7.35 -3.39
N LEU A 131 -9.38 7.95 -2.70
CA LEU A 131 -8.58 7.27 -1.68
C LEU A 131 -9.43 6.75 -0.51
N LEU A 132 -10.33 7.58 -0.01
CA LEU A 132 -11.15 7.22 1.15
C LEU A 132 -12.24 6.21 0.79
N GLU A 133 -12.78 6.27 -0.43
CA GLU A 133 -13.70 5.25 -0.93
C GLU A 133 -13.02 3.89 -1.06
N LEU A 134 -11.77 3.84 -1.56
CA LEU A 134 -11.00 2.60 -1.58
C LEU A 134 -10.82 2.02 -0.17
N CYS A 135 -10.46 2.88 0.80
CA CYS A 135 -10.23 2.49 2.20
C CYS A 135 -11.51 2.05 2.92
N ARG A 136 -12.68 2.56 2.53
CA ARG A 136 -14.00 2.22 3.09
C ARG A 136 -14.68 1.05 2.36
N GLY A 137 -13.94 0.22 1.67
CA GLY A 137 -14.44 -0.90 0.90
C GLY A 137 -15.21 -1.94 1.73
N THR A 138 -15.25 -3.18 1.25
CA THR A 138 -16.13 -4.25 1.77
C THR A 138 -15.77 -4.69 3.20
N HIS A 139 -14.49 -4.66 3.56
CA HIS A 139 -14.00 -5.15 4.87
C HIS A 139 -13.90 -4.02 5.92
N GLY A 140 -13.90 -2.77 5.49
CA GLY A 140 -13.72 -1.60 6.34
C GLY A 140 -12.39 -1.58 7.10
N LYS A 141 -11.35 -2.23 6.56
CA LYS A 141 -10.05 -2.38 7.22
C LYS A 141 -8.90 -1.97 6.31
N VAL A 142 -7.94 -1.28 6.91
CA VAL A 142 -6.73 -0.78 6.25
C VAL A 142 -5.49 -1.25 7.03
N ALA A 143 -4.40 -1.57 6.35
CA ALA A 143 -3.12 -1.83 6.98
C ALA A 143 -2.06 -0.85 6.47
N ASP A 144 -1.23 -0.35 7.38
CA ASP A 144 0.00 0.39 7.12
C ASP A 144 1.17 -0.52 7.46
N ILE A 145 1.88 -1.01 6.45
CA ILE A 145 2.97 -1.99 6.58
C ILE A 145 4.32 -1.30 6.33
N GLY A 146 5.24 -1.43 7.27
CA GLY A 146 6.43 -0.60 7.37
C GLY A 146 6.06 0.75 7.99
N ALA A 147 5.23 0.72 9.04
CA ALA A 147 4.56 1.89 9.60
C ALA A 147 5.51 2.87 10.31
N ALA A 148 6.77 2.51 10.57
CA ALA A 148 7.75 3.30 11.30
C ALA A 148 7.21 3.79 12.67
N ASP A 149 7.02 5.12 12.86
CA ASP A 149 6.41 5.69 14.06
C ASP A 149 4.87 5.70 14.01
N GLY A 150 4.24 5.20 12.94
CA GLY A 150 2.79 5.08 12.80
C GLY A 150 2.07 6.34 12.32
N ASP A 151 2.79 7.38 11.87
CA ASP A 151 2.18 8.66 11.49
C ASP A 151 1.06 8.49 10.44
N LEU A 152 1.28 7.68 9.41
CA LEU A 152 0.26 7.42 8.39
C LEU A 152 -0.94 6.68 8.98
N ALA A 153 -0.71 5.63 9.79
CA ALA A 153 -1.78 4.88 10.42
C ALA A 153 -2.64 5.76 11.33
N PHE A 154 -2.04 6.61 12.17
CA PHE A 154 -2.77 7.52 13.03
C PHE A 154 -3.48 8.65 12.27
N PHE A 155 -2.90 9.12 11.17
CA PHE A 155 -3.58 10.05 10.26
C PHE A 155 -4.84 9.43 9.65
N LEU A 156 -4.75 8.19 9.15
CA LEU A 156 -5.88 7.47 8.58
C LEU A 156 -6.97 7.17 9.62
N GLU A 157 -6.60 6.83 10.88
CA GLU A 157 -7.55 6.69 11.98
C GLU A 157 -8.32 8.00 12.23
N LYS A 158 -7.64 9.16 12.21
CA LYS A 158 -8.30 10.46 12.34
C LYS A 158 -9.29 10.76 11.22
N LEU A 159 -9.14 10.14 10.06
CA LEU A 159 -10.11 10.20 8.96
C LEU A 159 -11.30 9.23 9.16
N GLY A 160 -11.37 8.55 10.31
CA GLY A 160 -12.44 7.61 10.66
C GLY A 160 -12.27 6.22 10.06
N LEU A 161 -11.06 5.84 9.65
CA LEU A 161 -10.76 4.51 9.11
C LEU A 161 -10.34 3.54 10.21
N SER A 162 -10.68 2.26 10.05
CA SER A 162 -10.17 1.18 10.90
C SER A 162 -8.81 0.73 10.36
N VAL A 163 -7.75 1.05 11.09
CA VAL A 163 -6.36 0.88 10.64
C VAL A 163 -5.60 -0.03 11.60
N VAL A 164 -4.66 -0.80 11.07
CA VAL A 164 -3.62 -1.48 11.82
C VAL A 164 -2.24 -1.04 11.34
N ALA A 165 -1.35 -0.70 12.27
CA ALA A 165 0.06 -0.40 11.99
C ALA A 165 0.89 -1.68 12.16
N ILE A 166 1.70 -2.02 11.17
CA ILE A 166 2.48 -3.25 11.13
C ILE A 166 3.91 -2.90 10.77
N ASP A 167 4.86 -3.37 11.58
CA ASP A 167 6.29 -3.22 11.30
C ASP A 167 7.06 -4.36 11.97
N ASN A 168 8.34 -4.50 11.66
CA ASN A 168 9.21 -5.47 12.34
C ASN A 168 9.97 -4.78 13.47
N GLU A 169 9.65 -5.11 14.71
CA GLU A 169 10.26 -4.52 15.91
C GLU A 169 11.81 -4.59 15.91
N TYR A 170 12.37 -5.66 15.35
CA TYR A 170 13.83 -5.88 15.37
C TYR A 170 14.59 -5.03 14.36
N THR A 171 13.97 -4.65 13.25
CA THR A 171 14.56 -3.81 12.19
C THR A 171 14.02 -2.37 12.19
N ASN A 172 12.94 -2.10 12.93
CA ASN A 172 12.38 -0.76 13.09
C ASN A 172 13.37 0.18 13.78
N PHE A 173 13.45 1.42 13.35
CA PHE A 173 14.39 2.45 13.78
C PHE A 173 14.52 2.60 15.31
N ASN A 174 13.40 2.55 16.01
CA ASN A 174 13.34 2.71 17.47
C ASN A 174 12.62 1.52 18.16
N ARG A 175 12.57 0.36 17.53
CA ARG A 175 11.92 -0.86 18.05
C ARG A 175 10.44 -0.67 18.36
N LEU A 176 9.72 0.07 17.53
CA LEU A 176 8.32 0.43 17.68
C LEU A 176 8.00 1.31 18.90
N GLU A 177 8.98 1.73 19.67
CA GLU A 177 8.74 2.60 20.81
C GLU A 177 8.24 3.98 20.38
N GLY A 178 8.65 4.48 19.20
CA GLY A 178 8.10 5.70 18.62
C GLY A 178 6.59 5.59 18.35
N ALA A 179 6.18 4.51 17.68
CA ALA A 179 4.77 4.25 17.41
C ALA A 179 3.95 4.08 18.69
N ARG A 180 4.48 3.38 19.70
CA ARG A 180 3.81 3.19 21.01
C ARG A 180 3.67 4.50 21.76
N THR A 181 4.72 5.34 21.75
CA THR A 181 4.74 6.66 22.42
C THR A 181 3.76 7.60 21.74
N LEU A 182 3.81 7.73 20.42
CA LEU A 182 2.90 8.60 19.67
C LEU A 182 1.44 8.13 19.78
N LYS A 183 1.19 6.81 19.73
CA LYS A 183 -0.13 6.24 20.01
C LYS A 183 -0.69 6.70 21.36
N LYS A 184 0.12 6.63 22.42
CA LYS A 184 -0.26 7.06 23.77
C LYS A 184 -0.56 8.56 23.80
N ALA A 185 0.31 9.39 23.22
CA ALA A 185 0.13 10.84 23.15
C ALA A 185 -1.15 11.25 22.41
N LEU A 186 -1.52 10.50 21.36
CA LEU A 186 -2.73 10.71 20.56
C LEU A 186 -3.99 10.08 21.17
N ASN A 187 -3.88 9.27 22.22
CA ASN A 187 -4.95 8.41 22.71
C ASN A 187 -5.58 7.56 21.59
N SER A 188 -4.73 7.03 20.70
CA SER A 188 -5.15 6.29 19.51
C SER A 188 -5.55 4.85 19.85
N SER A 189 -6.52 4.29 19.12
CA SER A 189 -6.98 2.90 19.20
C SER A 189 -6.22 1.96 18.25
N VAL A 190 -5.44 2.47 17.30
CA VAL A 190 -4.73 1.69 16.27
C VAL A 190 -3.92 0.55 16.89
N PRO A 191 -4.18 -0.71 16.53
CA PRO A 191 -3.30 -1.82 16.91
C PRO A 191 -1.93 -1.65 16.26
N ILE A 192 -0.86 -1.89 17.03
CA ILE A 192 0.53 -1.95 16.55
C ILE A 192 0.97 -3.42 16.62
N LEU A 193 1.31 -4.01 15.48
CA LEU A 193 1.72 -5.40 15.37
C LEU A 193 3.19 -5.49 14.94
N SER A 194 3.96 -6.33 15.64
CA SER A 194 5.31 -6.70 15.22
C SER A 194 5.24 -7.96 14.36
N VAL A 195 5.65 -7.87 13.09
CA VAL A 195 5.65 -8.99 12.14
C VAL A 195 6.91 -8.95 11.29
N ASP A 196 7.66 -10.03 11.31
CA ASP A 196 8.76 -10.25 10.36
C ASP A 196 8.21 -10.87 9.06
N LEU A 197 8.09 -10.03 8.03
CA LEU A 197 7.52 -10.43 6.74
C LEU A 197 8.42 -11.37 5.92
N ASP A 198 9.70 -11.46 6.25
CA ASP A 198 10.64 -12.40 5.60
C ASP A 198 10.56 -13.82 6.16
N SER A 199 10.21 -13.97 7.43
CA SER A 199 10.21 -15.28 8.11
C SER A 199 8.81 -15.75 8.55
N GLN A 200 7.88 -14.82 8.82
CA GLN A 200 6.56 -15.13 9.38
C GLN A 200 5.47 -14.29 8.73
N PHE A 201 4.88 -14.76 7.64
CA PHE A 201 3.73 -14.08 7.07
C PHE A 201 2.44 -14.50 7.80
N THR A 202 2.17 -13.89 8.96
CA THR A 202 1.00 -14.19 9.80
C THR A 202 -0.23 -13.34 9.51
N LEU A 203 -0.20 -12.47 8.50
CA LEU A 203 -1.32 -11.60 8.13
C LEU A 203 -2.46 -12.32 7.40
N ALA A 204 -2.29 -13.60 7.05
CA ALA A 204 -3.20 -14.36 6.19
C ALA A 204 -4.62 -14.56 6.75
N ALA A 205 -4.84 -14.41 8.05
CA ALA A 205 -6.16 -14.58 8.66
C ALA A 205 -7.08 -13.34 8.52
N GLN A 206 -6.56 -12.20 8.05
CA GLN A 206 -7.33 -10.97 7.91
C GLN A 206 -7.42 -10.55 6.45
N LYS A 207 -8.55 -9.95 6.07
CA LYS A 207 -8.74 -9.32 4.76
C LYS A 207 -8.76 -7.80 4.95
N TYR A 208 -8.12 -7.08 4.01
CA TYR A 208 -8.04 -5.62 3.99
C TYR A 208 -8.65 -5.10 2.69
N ASP A 209 -9.20 -3.89 2.72
CA ASP A 209 -9.58 -3.19 1.50
C ASP A 209 -8.37 -2.56 0.84
N VAL A 210 -7.50 -1.94 1.65
CA VAL A 210 -6.28 -1.28 1.20
C VAL A 210 -5.12 -1.65 2.12
N ILE A 211 -3.96 -1.91 1.52
CA ILE A 211 -2.67 -1.98 2.21
C ILE A 211 -1.80 -0.83 1.70
N PHE A 212 -1.26 -0.04 2.61
CA PHE A 212 -0.16 0.89 2.37
C PHE A 212 1.15 0.16 2.66
N PHE A 213 1.98 -0.02 1.63
CA PHE A 213 3.26 -0.72 1.69
C PHE A 213 4.34 0.20 1.10
N LEU A 214 4.68 1.22 1.89
CA LEU A 214 5.47 2.35 1.41
C LEU A 214 6.90 2.28 1.93
N GLY A 215 7.87 2.26 1.00
CA GLY A 215 9.29 2.31 1.33
C GLY A 215 9.88 1.04 1.97
N THR A 216 9.20 -0.10 1.87
CA THR A 216 9.56 -1.32 2.61
C THR A 216 10.01 -2.47 1.70
N LEU A 217 9.56 -2.52 0.44
CA LEU A 217 9.77 -3.68 -0.43
C LEU A 217 11.25 -4.02 -0.63
N TYR A 218 12.13 -3.03 -0.75
CA TYR A 218 13.56 -3.22 -0.99
C TYR A 218 14.34 -3.70 0.26
N HIS A 219 13.70 -3.66 1.45
CA HIS A 219 14.23 -4.23 2.69
C HIS A 219 13.91 -5.73 2.86
N LEU A 220 13.14 -6.34 1.97
CA LEU A 220 12.71 -7.72 2.12
C LEU A 220 13.50 -8.67 1.22
N LYS A 221 13.90 -9.82 1.77
CA LYS A 221 14.67 -10.84 1.06
C LYS A 221 13.84 -11.54 -0.01
N ASN A 222 12.52 -11.69 0.24
CA ASN A 222 11.63 -12.38 -0.70
C ASN A 222 10.45 -11.50 -1.15
N PRO A 223 10.71 -10.44 -1.94
CA PRO A 223 9.68 -9.50 -2.39
C PRO A 223 8.61 -10.15 -3.27
N PHE A 224 8.95 -11.21 -4.03
CA PHE A 224 8.00 -11.92 -4.87
C PHE A 224 6.94 -12.64 -4.03
N PHE A 225 7.37 -13.44 -3.07
CA PHE A 225 6.47 -14.16 -2.16
C PHE A 225 5.56 -13.21 -1.38
N LEU A 226 6.12 -12.08 -0.92
CA LEU A 226 5.36 -11.11 -0.17
C LEU A 226 4.24 -10.49 -1.02
N LEU A 227 4.54 -10.02 -2.23
CA LEU A 227 3.53 -9.40 -3.10
C LEU A 227 2.41 -10.38 -3.48
N GLU A 228 2.73 -11.67 -3.74
CA GLU A 228 1.70 -12.70 -3.88
C GLU A 228 0.86 -12.88 -2.61
N SER A 229 1.51 -12.83 -1.44
CA SER A 229 0.82 -12.98 -0.16
C SER A 229 -0.10 -11.80 0.14
N LEU A 230 0.32 -10.57 -0.18
CA LEU A 230 -0.54 -9.39 -0.08
C LEU A 230 -1.75 -9.48 -1.03
N ALA A 231 -1.58 -10.00 -2.25
CA ALA A 231 -2.68 -10.19 -3.19
C ALA A 231 -3.77 -11.16 -2.69
N ARG A 232 -3.45 -12.08 -1.75
CA ARG A 232 -4.44 -12.97 -1.13
C ARG A 232 -5.30 -12.28 -0.10
N ILE A 233 -4.82 -11.21 0.53
CA ILE A 233 -5.45 -10.59 1.70
C ILE A 233 -5.98 -9.17 1.47
N THR A 234 -5.66 -8.54 0.34
CA THR A 234 -6.17 -7.20 0.05
C THR A 234 -6.62 -7.03 -1.39
N LYS A 235 -7.53 -6.08 -1.60
CA LYS A 235 -8.03 -5.71 -2.92
C LYS A 235 -7.16 -4.66 -3.61
N TYR A 236 -6.63 -3.69 -2.85
CA TYR A 236 -5.77 -2.63 -3.35
C TYR A 236 -4.50 -2.51 -2.51
N CYS A 237 -3.39 -2.15 -3.16
CA CYS A 237 -2.14 -1.89 -2.48
C CYS A 237 -1.51 -0.60 -3.03
N PHE A 238 -1.20 0.34 -2.16
CA PHE A 238 -0.29 1.43 -2.46
C PHE A 238 1.13 0.95 -2.14
N LEU A 239 1.93 0.81 -3.17
CA LEU A 239 3.31 0.34 -3.07
C LEU A 239 4.27 1.48 -3.37
N SER A 240 5.31 1.66 -2.56
CA SER A 240 6.47 2.44 -2.99
C SER A 240 7.78 1.71 -2.70
N THR A 241 8.74 1.88 -3.60
CA THR A 241 10.07 1.30 -3.48
C THR A 241 11.10 2.13 -4.24
N ARG A 242 12.36 2.03 -3.84
CA ARG A 242 13.47 2.60 -4.59
C ARG A 242 13.64 1.85 -5.91
N ILE A 243 13.97 2.59 -6.96
CA ILE A 243 14.31 2.05 -8.28
C ILE A 243 15.60 2.70 -8.81
N ALA A 244 16.20 2.09 -9.83
CA ALA A 244 17.36 2.67 -10.53
C ALA A 244 17.20 2.58 -12.05
N ARG A 245 17.71 3.60 -12.74
CA ARG A 245 17.70 3.68 -14.20
C ARG A 245 19.00 3.22 -14.84
N GLN A 246 20.09 3.25 -14.08
CA GLN A 246 21.40 2.80 -14.51
C GLN A 246 22.21 2.25 -13.33
N THR A 247 23.26 1.50 -13.64
CA THR A 247 24.28 1.07 -12.68
C THR A 247 25.18 2.24 -12.28
N ALA A 248 26.05 2.04 -11.28
CA ALA A 248 27.01 3.06 -10.85
C ALA A 248 27.97 3.50 -11.97
N ASP A 249 28.32 2.61 -12.92
CA ASP A 249 29.16 2.88 -14.09
C ASP A 249 28.37 3.49 -15.27
N GLY A 250 27.08 3.77 -15.12
CA GLY A 250 26.23 4.38 -16.12
C GLY A 250 25.58 3.42 -17.12
N SER A 251 25.72 2.09 -16.95
CA SER A 251 25.06 1.12 -17.81
C SER A 251 23.54 1.17 -17.61
N PRO A 252 22.71 1.26 -18.70
CA PRO A 252 21.27 1.46 -18.57
C PRO A 252 20.56 0.22 -18.02
N LEU A 253 19.71 0.41 -17.02
CA LEU A 253 18.87 -0.63 -16.40
C LEU A 253 17.38 -0.46 -16.72
N ALA A 254 16.91 0.77 -16.94
CA ALA A 254 15.47 1.09 -16.94
C ALA A 254 14.63 0.22 -17.88
N SER A 255 15.13 -0.12 -19.07
CA SER A 255 14.45 -0.95 -20.08
C SER A 255 14.58 -2.45 -19.85
N HIS A 256 15.45 -2.89 -18.94
CA HIS A 256 15.71 -4.29 -18.65
C HIS A 256 14.94 -4.72 -17.39
N PRO A 257 14.24 -5.84 -17.38
CA PRO A 257 13.49 -6.29 -16.19
C PRO A 257 14.42 -7.00 -15.19
N VAL A 258 15.24 -6.23 -14.48
CA VAL A 258 16.24 -6.71 -13.54
C VAL A 258 16.02 -6.15 -12.15
N ALA A 259 16.60 -6.82 -11.15
CA ALA A 259 16.78 -6.34 -9.79
C ALA A 259 18.29 -6.36 -9.48
N TYR A 260 18.81 -5.26 -8.98
CA TYR A 260 20.17 -5.13 -8.49
C TYR A 260 20.19 -5.63 -7.05
N LEU A 261 21.06 -6.60 -6.76
CA LEU A 261 21.32 -7.08 -5.41
C LEU A 261 22.37 -6.21 -4.76
N LEU A 262 22.01 -5.58 -3.66
CA LEU A 262 22.89 -4.70 -2.90
C LEU A 262 23.84 -5.51 -2.01
N GLU A 263 25.06 -5.03 -1.87
CA GLU A 263 25.94 -5.44 -0.78
C GLU A 263 25.50 -4.81 0.55
N PRO A 264 25.85 -5.42 1.70
CA PRO A 264 25.57 -4.82 3.00
C PRO A 264 26.14 -3.39 3.07
N ARG A 265 25.31 -2.44 3.48
CA ARG A 265 25.65 -1.00 3.62
C ARG A 265 25.91 -0.24 2.32
N GLU A 266 25.79 -0.85 1.15
CA GLU A 266 25.99 -0.19 -0.14
C GLU A 266 25.00 0.97 -0.33
N CYS A 267 23.75 0.80 0.09
CA CYS A 267 22.72 1.82 0.01
C CYS A 267 22.41 2.39 1.41
N ASN A 268 22.63 3.71 1.59
CA ASN A 268 22.32 4.46 2.82
C ASN A 268 23.03 3.94 4.09
N ASN A 269 24.12 3.17 3.98
CA ASN A 269 24.80 2.52 5.11
C ASN A 269 23.84 1.63 5.96
N ASP A 270 22.88 0.98 5.31
CA ASP A 270 21.84 0.18 5.93
C ASP A 270 21.92 -1.28 5.44
N ASP A 271 22.20 -2.20 6.37
CA ASP A 271 22.35 -3.64 6.11
C ASP A 271 21.02 -4.31 5.74
N THR A 272 19.89 -3.63 5.89
CA THR A 272 18.56 -4.18 5.60
C THR A 272 18.09 -3.92 4.17
N ASN A 273 18.87 -3.21 3.36
CA ASN A 273 18.57 -3.00 1.94
C ASN A 273 19.09 -4.19 1.12
N PHE A 274 18.21 -4.86 0.39
CA PHE A 274 18.58 -6.03 -0.43
C PHE A 274 18.45 -5.78 -1.92
N TRP A 275 17.41 -5.10 -2.37
CA TRP A 275 17.06 -5.03 -3.79
C TRP A 275 16.77 -3.62 -4.27
N ILE A 276 17.37 -3.23 -5.40
CA ILE A 276 16.91 -2.07 -6.16
C ILE A 276 16.43 -2.56 -7.52
N PHE A 277 15.16 -2.34 -7.81
CA PHE A 277 14.56 -2.77 -9.06
C PHE A 277 14.84 -1.76 -10.18
N SER A 278 14.98 -2.23 -11.40
CA SER A 278 14.78 -1.37 -12.57
C SER A 278 13.31 -1.01 -12.72
N ASP A 279 12.98 0.02 -13.49
CA ASP A 279 11.60 0.41 -13.79
C ASP A 279 10.80 -0.78 -14.37
N GLN A 280 11.35 -1.48 -15.37
CA GLN A 280 10.72 -2.66 -15.96
C GLN A 280 10.75 -3.88 -15.04
N GLY A 281 11.76 -4.00 -14.17
CA GLY A 281 11.86 -5.07 -13.17
C GLY A 281 10.73 -5.00 -12.16
N LEU A 282 10.45 -3.80 -11.62
CA LEU A 282 9.34 -3.57 -10.70
C LEU A 282 7.98 -3.85 -11.36
N LYS A 283 7.74 -3.32 -12.57
CA LYS A 283 6.49 -3.54 -13.31
C LYS A 283 6.24 -5.01 -13.59
N ARG A 284 7.28 -5.76 -13.96
CA ARG A 284 7.20 -7.21 -14.19
C ARG A 284 6.96 -7.99 -12.90
N LEU A 285 7.59 -7.59 -11.79
CA LEU A 285 7.35 -8.19 -10.48
C LEU A 285 5.88 -8.02 -10.07
N ILE A 286 5.33 -6.80 -10.20
CA ILE A 286 3.92 -6.47 -9.95
C ILE A 286 3.00 -7.36 -10.79
N ASP A 287 3.22 -7.43 -12.11
CA ASP A 287 2.40 -8.24 -13.01
C ASP A 287 2.42 -9.72 -12.65
N ARG A 288 3.59 -10.28 -12.33
CA ARG A 288 3.76 -11.70 -12.02
C ARG A 288 3.23 -12.12 -10.66
N THR A 289 2.97 -11.18 -9.77
CA THR A 289 2.48 -11.44 -8.40
C THR A 289 0.98 -11.18 -8.23
N GLY A 290 0.23 -11.13 -9.36
CA GLY A 290 -1.23 -11.08 -9.35
C GLY A 290 -1.84 -9.69 -9.24
N TRP A 291 -1.10 -8.65 -9.61
CA TRP A 291 -1.54 -7.28 -9.54
C TRP A 291 -1.72 -6.64 -10.92
N ASP A 292 -2.76 -5.82 -11.05
CA ASP A 292 -2.92 -4.84 -12.11
C ASP A 292 -2.40 -3.48 -11.63
N LEU A 293 -1.49 -2.88 -12.39
CA LEU A 293 -0.94 -1.57 -12.12
C LEU A 293 -1.91 -0.48 -12.63
N LEU A 294 -2.68 0.13 -11.72
CA LEU A 294 -3.69 1.14 -12.08
C LEU A 294 -3.06 2.50 -12.36
N SER A 295 -2.08 2.90 -11.56
CA SER A 295 -1.34 4.15 -11.76
C SER A 295 0.09 4.03 -11.24
N TYR A 296 0.98 4.86 -11.81
CA TYR A 296 2.41 4.83 -11.57
C TYR A 296 2.99 6.24 -11.63
N LEU A 297 3.86 6.54 -10.67
CA LEU A 297 4.62 7.78 -10.57
C LEU A 297 6.04 7.49 -10.13
N THR A 298 6.99 8.32 -10.53
CA THR A 298 8.35 8.31 -9.98
C THR A 298 8.75 9.69 -9.50
N ILE A 299 9.51 9.75 -8.41
CA ILE A 299 9.99 10.98 -7.77
C ILE A 299 11.49 10.82 -7.49
N GLY A 300 12.26 11.86 -7.66
CA GLY A 300 13.72 11.89 -7.51
C GLY A 300 14.46 12.06 -8.82
N ASP A 301 15.63 11.47 -8.98
CA ASP A 301 16.39 11.53 -10.23
C ASP A 301 15.78 10.58 -11.28
N THR A 302 14.77 11.07 -12.01
CA THR A 302 14.05 10.31 -13.03
C THR A 302 14.82 10.06 -14.32
N THR A 303 16.06 10.51 -14.40
CA THR A 303 16.91 10.41 -15.60
C THR A 303 18.14 9.53 -15.38
N GLY A 304 18.75 9.63 -14.23
CA GLY A 304 20.05 9.03 -13.98
C GLY A 304 20.19 8.32 -12.63
N SER A 305 19.07 7.91 -12.01
CA SER A 305 19.10 7.23 -10.71
C SER A 305 19.96 5.98 -10.73
N THR A 306 20.72 5.78 -9.63
CA THR A 306 21.61 4.63 -9.43
C THR A 306 21.22 3.85 -8.16
N PRO A 307 21.65 2.59 -8.01
CA PRO A 307 21.22 1.76 -6.87
C PRO A 307 21.64 2.31 -5.50
N ALA A 308 22.82 2.87 -5.40
CA ALA A 308 23.45 3.17 -4.11
C ALA A 308 23.63 4.67 -3.83
N ASP A 309 23.77 5.51 -4.86
CA ASP A 309 24.04 6.94 -4.69
C ASP A 309 22.81 7.65 -4.09
N PRO A 310 22.94 8.26 -2.91
CA PRO A 310 21.84 8.95 -2.24
C PRO A 310 21.39 10.24 -2.96
N GLU A 311 22.30 10.91 -3.67
CA GLU A 311 21.96 12.13 -4.42
C GLU A 311 21.24 11.80 -5.75
N ARG A 312 21.30 10.53 -6.16
CA ARG A 312 20.66 10.00 -7.37
C ARG A 312 19.59 8.96 -7.03
N ASP A 313 18.84 9.24 -5.97
CA ASP A 313 17.73 8.41 -5.55
C ASP A 313 16.50 8.64 -6.44
N GLU A 314 15.80 7.56 -6.76
CA GLU A 314 14.46 7.59 -7.40
C GLU A 314 13.54 6.60 -6.72
N ARG A 315 12.31 7.03 -6.46
CA ARG A 315 11.26 6.18 -5.92
C ARG A 315 10.11 6.03 -6.89
N ALA A 316 9.70 4.80 -7.07
CA ALA A 316 8.44 4.48 -7.72
C ALA A 316 7.31 4.42 -6.69
N PHE A 317 6.15 4.93 -7.08
CA PHE A 317 4.89 4.86 -6.36
C PHE A 317 3.85 4.25 -7.28
N CYS A 318 3.12 3.26 -6.78
CA CYS A 318 2.18 2.46 -7.53
C CYS A 318 0.85 2.36 -6.79
N LEU A 319 -0.26 2.47 -7.51
CA LEU A 319 -1.56 1.98 -7.05
C LEU A 319 -1.85 0.66 -7.78
N LEU A 320 -1.97 -0.39 -7.00
CA LEU A 320 -2.17 -1.75 -7.45
C LEU A 320 -3.58 -2.23 -7.11
N LYS A 321 -4.17 -3.01 -8.02
CA LYS A 321 -5.43 -3.73 -7.79
C LYS A 321 -5.21 -5.22 -7.96
N LYS A 322 -5.70 -6.02 -7.01
CA LYS A 322 -5.69 -7.48 -7.14
C LYS A 322 -6.38 -7.89 -8.43
N ARG A 323 -5.68 -8.71 -9.24
CA ARG A 323 -6.25 -9.30 -10.45
C ARG A 323 -7.23 -10.41 -10.07
N PRO A 324 -8.42 -10.46 -10.68
CA PRO A 324 -9.33 -11.58 -10.45
C PRO A 324 -8.74 -12.88 -11.00
N PRO A 325 -9.05 -14.04 -10.41
CA PRO A 325 -8.67 -15.33 -10.96
C PRO A 325 -9.25 -15.51 -12.37
N SER A 326 -8.48 -16.16 -13.24
CA SER A 326 -9.00 -16.60 -14.55
C SER A 326 -9.61 -17.99 -14.40
N PHE A 327 -10.83 -18.19 -14.92
CA PHE A 327 -11.51 -19.48 -14.89
C PHE A 327 -12.42 -19.62 -16.09
N THR A 328 -12.09 -20.55 -17.01
CA THR A 328 -12.76 -20.68 -18.30
C THR A 328 -12.98 -22.14 -18.66
N ALA A 329 -13.94 -22.39 -19.54
CA ALA A 329 -14.16 -23.70 -20.18
C ALA A 329 -14.25 -23.51 -21.68
N ASN A 330 -13.56 -24.34 -22.45
CA ASN A 330 -13.56 -24.28 -23.92
C ASN A 330 -13.52 -25.67 -24.55
N PRO A 331 -14.44 -25.98 -25.49
CA PRO A 331 -15.59 -25.18 -25.91
C PRO A 331 -16.68 -25.08 -24.84
N ASN A 332 -17.39 -23.94 -24.82
CA ASN A 332 -18.57 -23.74 -23.99
C ASN A 332 -19.56 -22.78 -24.70
N PRO A 333 -20.76 -23.23 -25.09
CA PRO A 333 -21.27 -24.59 -24.96
C PRO A 333 -20.52 -25.61 -25.79
N VAL A 334 -20.46 -26.85 -25.30
CA VAL A 334 -19.89 -27.99 -26.05
C VAL A 334 -20.73 -28.26 -27.31
N PRO A 335 -20.13 -28.48 -28.48
CA PRO A 335 -20.87 -28.78 -29.70
C PRO A 335 -21.75 -30.03 -29.59
N ALA A 336 -22.86 -30.06 -30.34
CA ALA A 336 -23.66 -31.27 -30.55
C ALA A 336 -22.84 -32.36 -31.26
N GLY A 337 -23.19 -33.64 -31.03
CA GLY A 337 -22.51 -34.77 -31.68
C GLY A 337 -22.87 -36.09 -31.02
N GLU A 338 -22.39 -37.22 -31.57
CA GLU A 338 -22.58 -38.54 -30.97
C GLU A 338 -21.74 -38.74 -29.70
N GLY A 339 -22.26 -39.49 -28.72
CA GLY A 339 -21.60 -39.77 -27.44
C GLY A 339 -21.39 -38.55 -26.55
N PRO A 340 -20.70 -38.68 -25.43
CA PRO A 340 -20.40 -37.55 -24.52
C PRO A 340 -19.49 -36.52 -25.18
N GLY A 341 -19.77 -35.23 -24.88
CA GLY A 341 -18.93 -34.13 -25.36
C GLY A 341 -17.71 -33.87 -24.47
N LYS A 342 -16.78 -33.09 -25.00
CA LYS A 342 -15.55 -32.73 -24.30
C LYS A 342 -15.44 -31.22 -24.16
N THR A 343 -15.05 -30.75 -22.96
CA THR A 343 -14.57 -29.38 -22.70
C THR A 343 -13.27 -29.43 -21.91
N THR A 344 -12.46 -28.39 -22.02
CA THR A 344 -11.28 -28.19 -21.20
C THR A 344 -11.52 -27.00 -20.27
N VAL A 345 -11.48 -27.26 -18.98
CA VAL A 345 -11.55 -26.23 -17.92
C VAL A 345 -10.13 -25.75 -17.63
N SER A 346 -9.91 -24.45 -17.70
CA SER A 346 -8.60 -23.82 -17.46
C SER A 346 -8.74 -22.78 -16.36
N TRP A 347 -7.73 -22.71 -15.48
CA TRP A 347 -7.72 -21.77 -14.36
C TRP A 347 -6.34 -21.20 -14.07
N ASP A 348 -6.32 -20.03 -13.45
CA ASP A 348 -5.16 -19.37 -12.88
C ASP A 348 -5.62 -18.59 -11.65
N THR A 349 -5.08 -18.90 -10.47
CA THR A 349 -5.38 -18.20 -9.22
C THR A 349 -4.72 -16.82 -9.12
N VAL A 350 -3.77 -16.54 -10.00
CA VAL A 350 -2.97 -15.33 -10.20
C VAL A 350 -2.12 -14.88 -8.99
N ASP A 351 -2.50 -15.25 -7.78
CA ASP A 351 -1.85 -14.88 -6.51
C ASP A 351 -0.94 -15.99 -5.94
N GLY A 352 -0.59 -16.97 -6.79
CA GLY A 352 0.29 -18.09 -6.42
C GLY A 352 -0.32 -19.11 -5.45
N SER A 353 -1.58 -18.95 -5.02
CA SER A 353 -2.28 -19.93 -4.19
C SER A 353 -2.67 -21.17 -4.99
N ILE A 354 -2.90 -22.31 -4.32
CA ILE A 354 -3.46 -23.50 -4.94
C ILE A 354 -4.98 -23.38 -4.90
N GLY A 355 -5.62 -23.46 -6.08
CA GLY A 355 -7.06 -23.56 -6.20
C GLY A 355 -7.53 -25.00 -6.29
N ARG A 356 -8.73 -25.28 -5.80
CA ARG A 356 -9.44 -26.56 -5.96
C ARG A 356 -10.68 -26.35 -6.83
N ILE A 357 -10.82 -27.18 -7.86
CA ILE A 357 -11.93 -27.12 -8.78
C ILE A 357 -12.89 -28.25 -8.45
N TYR A 358 -14.12 -27.91 -8.15
CA TYR A 358 -15.23 -28.82 -7.94
C TYR A 358 -16.22 -28.72 -9.08
N VAL A 359 -16.92 -29.81 -9.38
CA VAL A 359 -18.02 -29.84 -10.34
C VAL A 359 -19.30 -30.33 -9.69
N SER A 360 -20.39 -29.66 -9.96
CA SER A 360 -21.75 -30.06 -9.62
C SER A 360 -22.56 -30.26 -10.91
N VAL A 361 -23.24 -31.38 -11.03
CA VAL A 361 -24.10 -31.70 -12.17
C VAL A 361 -25.55 -31.50 -11.77
N ASN A 362 -26.31 -30.69 -12.51
CA ASN A 362 -27.73 -30.40 -12.27
C ASN A 362 -28.04 -30.01 -10.81
N ARG A 363 -27.14 -29.23 -10.17
CA ARG A 363 -27.19 -28.82 -8.75
C ARG A 363 -27.07 -30.00 -7.74
N GLY A 364 -26.55 -31.14 -8.19
CA GLY A 364 -26.20 -32.26 -7.31
C GLY A 364 -24.99 -31.98 -6.44
N GLN A 365 -24.51 -33.04 -5.77
CA GLN A 365 -23.32 -32.98 -4.91
C GLN A 365 -22.11 -32.51 -5.70
N GLU A 366 -21.27 -31.69 -5.08
CA GLU A 366 -19.98 -31.28 -5.62
C GLU A 366 -18.96 -32.41 -5.48
N LEU A 367 -18.20 -32.65 -6.54
CA LEU A 367 -17.10 -33.59 -6.59
C LEU A 367 -15.81 -32.86 -6.99
N LEU A 368 -14.70 -33.20 -6.34
CA LEU A 368 -13.39 -32.66 -6.71
C LEU A 368 -13.05 -33.09 -8.13
N PHE A 369 -12.77 -32.12 -9.00
CA PHE A 369 -12.44 -32.34 -10.41
C PHE A 369 -10.94 -32.21 -10.67
N ALA A 370 -10.30 -31.17 -10.10
CA ALA A 370 -8.89 -30.88 -10.29
C ALA A 370 -8.37 -29.93 -9.21
N ASP A 371 -7.05 -29.75 -9.16
CA ASP A 371 -6.41 -28.70 -8.34
C ASP A 371 -5.16 -28.13 -9.05
N GLY A 372 -4.61 -27.06 -8.48
CA GLY A 372 -3.38 -26.42 -8.94
C GLY A 372 -3.45 -24.91 -8.90
N ARG A 373 -2.28 -24.26 -9.07
CA ARG A 373 -2.16 -22.80 -9.11
C ARG A 373 -2.63 -22.23 -10.45
N ARG A 374 -2.06 -22.81 -11.53
CA ARG A 374 -2.38 -22.50 -12.91
C ARG A 374 -2.29 -23.79 -13.71
N SER A 375 -3.41 -24.23 -14.31
CA SER A 375 -3.45 -25.49 -15.05
C SER A 375 -4.73 -25.59 -15.89
N SER A 376 -4.92 -26.75 -16.47
CA SER A 376 -6.16 -27.12 -17.16
C SER A 376 -6.44 -28.61 -17.01
N ALA A 377 -7.73 -28.98 -17.04
CA ALA A 377 -8.18 -30.37 -17.04
C ALA A 377 -9.35 -30.56 -17.99
N SER A 378 -9.40 -31.73 -18.63
CA SER A 378 -10.46 -32.07 -19.61
C SER A 378 -11.58 -32.87 -18.99
N ALA A 379 -12.81 -32.41 -19.19
CA ALA A 379 -14.05 -33.13 -18.89
C ALA A 379 -14.56 -33.78 -20.18
N HIS A 380 -14.53 -35.12 -20.27
CA HIS A 380 -14.91 -35.91 -21.47
C HIS A 380 -16.33 -36.45 -21.39
N TRP A 381 -17.14 -35.98 -20.45
CA TRP A 381 -18.40 -36.58 -20.07
C TRP A 381 -19.56 -35.56 -20.08
N ILE A 382 -19.50 -34.55 -20.93
CA ILE A 382 -20.51 -33.50 -21.02
C ILE A 382 -21.68 -34.00 -21.90
N GLU A 383 -22.84 -34.19 -21.26
CA GLU A 383 -24.04 -34.71 -21.91
C GLU A 383 -25.04 -33.59 -22.25
N THR A 384 -25.85 -33.84 -23.30
CA THR A 384 -26.93 -32.95 -23.69
C THR A 384 -28.02 -32.94 -22.63
N GLY A 385 -28.59 -31.75 -22.31
CA GLY A 385 -29.64 -31.57 -21.30
C GLY A 385 -29.15 -31.43 -19.88
N SER A 386 -27.87 -31.66 -19.63
CA SER A 386 -27.26 -31.43 -18.29
C SER A 386 -26.53 -30.11 -18.19
N LYS A 387 -26.53 -29.56 -16.99
CA LYS A 387 -25.83 -28.34 -16.61
C LYS A 387 -24.71 -28.69 -15.64
N TYR A 388 -23.48 -28.35 -16.01
CA TYR A 388 -22.29 -28.60 -15.21
C TYR A 388 -21.76 -27.29 -14.67
N GLU A 389 -21.75 -27.14 -13.34
CA GLU A 389 -21.19 -25.97 -12.67
C GLU A 389 -19.82 -26.32 -12.13
N PHE A 390 -18.77 -25.81 -12.79
CA PHE A 390 -17.42 -25.86 -12.26
C PHE A 390 -17.19 -24.65 -11.36
N ARG A 391 -16.62 -24.87 -10.17
CA ARG A 391 -16.36 -23.86 -9.14
C ARG A 391 -14.90 -23.95 -8.71
N LEU A 392 -14.18 -22.83 -8.82
CA LEU A 392 -12.82 -22.69 -8.35
C LEU A 392 -12.88 -22.12 -6.92
N TYR A 393 -12.38 -22.87 -5.95
CA TYR A 393 -12.24 -22.47 -4.56
C TYR A 393 -10.79 -22.29 -4.18
N ASN A 394 -10.54 -21.60 -3.06
CA ASN A 394 -9.26 -21.64 -2.37
C ASN A 394 -8.96 -23.06 -1.86
N TRP A 395 -7.72 -23.28 -1.36
CA TRP A 395 -7.25 -24.61 -0.96
C TRP A 395 -8.13 -25.31 0.09
N ASP A 396 -8.62 -24.57 1.07
CA ASP A 396 -9.42 -25.11 2.18
C ASP A 396 -10.94 -25.14 1.89
N HIS A 397 -11.35 -24.82 0.66
CA HIS A 397 -12.74 -24.84 0.21
C HIS A 397 -13.67 -23.86 0.98
N THR A 398 -13.11 -22.80 1.52
CA THR A 398 -13.87 -21.81 2.31
C THR A 398 -14.31 -20.59 1.51
N GLU A 399 -13.61 -20.28 0.40
CA GLU A 399 -13.86 -19.10 -0.43
C GLU A 399 -14.02 -19.49 -1.91
N LEU A 400 -15.17 -19.17 -2.49
CA LEU A 400 -15.41 -19.30 -3.93
C LEU A 400 -14.69 -18.17 -4.68
N LEU A 401 -13.69 -18.52 -5.47
CA LEU A 401 -12.88 -17.57 -6.24
C LEU A 401 -13.48 -17.24 -7.60
N ALA A 402 -14.03 -18.26 -8.30
CA ALA A 402 -14.68 -18.10 -9.60
C ALA A 402 -15.58 -19.31 -9.93
N ASN A 403 -16.48 -19.15 -10.89
CA ASN A 403 -17.28 -20.26 -11.40
C ASN A 403 -17.49 -20.15 -12.92
N VAL A 404 -17.74 -21.29 -13.56
CA VAL A 404 -18.14 -21.37 -14.96
C VAL A 404 -19.20 -22.47 -15.15
N THR A 405 -20.27 -22.14 -15.84
CA THR A 405 -21.29 -23.13 -16.21
C THR A 405 -21.03 -23.64 -17.62
N VAL A 406 -21.00 -24.97 -17.78
CA VAL A 406 -20.83 -25.65 -19.05
C VAL A 406 -22.14 -26.35 -19.39
N THR A 407 -22.55 -26.21 -20.65
CA THR A 407 -23.69 -26.91 -21.25
C THR A 407 -23.29 -27.51 -22.61
N ARG A 408 -24.11 -28.37 -23.16
CA ARG A 408 -23.94 -28.94 -24.51
C ARG A 408 -25.10 -28.52 -25.40
N LYS A 409 -24.81 -28.18 -26.66
CA LYS A 409 -25.83 -27.86 -27.66
C LYS A 409 -26.66 -29.10 -27.95
N THR A 410 -27.97 -28.93 -28.12
CA THR A 410 -28.86 -29.91 -28.72
C THR A 410 -28.62 -29.95 -30.24
N GLN A 411 -28.84 -31.10 -30.87
CA GLN A 411 -28.82 -31.20 -32.34
C GLN A 411 -29.93 -30.36 -32.93
#